data_8cec5521c6652f076dd9295c763f68fc
#
_entry.id   8cec5521c6652f076dd9295c763f68fc
#
_cell.length_a   1.000
_cell.length_b   1.000
_cell.length_c   1.000
_cell.angle_alpha   90.00
_cell.angle_beta   90.00
_cell.angle_gamma   90.00
#
_symmetry.space_group_name_H-M   'P 1'
#
loop_
_entity.id
_entity.type
_entity.pdbx_description
1 polymer ?
#
loop_
_entity_poly.entity_id
_entity_poly.type
_entity_poly.pdbx_seq_one_letter_code
_entity_poly.pdbx_strand_id
1 'polypeptide(L)'
;MNKIFIQNRKDQKISVMIEKSKDQKGLVFIMHGLGGFKEQPHLEIVAEAFKEKGFTVVRFDTTNTFGESDGNYEDATLTNYYEDLEDVIKWSSTQDFYQEPFWLDGHSLGGISVVMYVENYPDKVKAVAPISPVVSGKLSKENYDPKDLAKWKKKGYKEKASASLPGVVKRLKYNEFLDRQKYDLLPQAGNLTMPVLIIVGEKDTSTPVKHQKILFKAIPGNKKELHIIKEAPHTFGEEKHLQEIKDIFLSWIHRYNN
;
A
#
# COMPACT_ATOMS: atom_id res chain seq x y z
N MET A 1 -1.20 -15.55 -15.49
CA MET A 1 -0.47 -15.20 -14.25
C MET A 1 0.95 -15.71 -14.37
N ASN A 2 1.94 -14.84 -14.19
CA ASN A 2 3.36 -15.18 -14.21
C ASN A 2 3.99 -14.69 -12.91
N LYS A 3 4.69 -15.57 -12.19
CA LYS A 3 5.44 -15.23 -10.97
C LYS A 3 6.93 -15.30 -11.27
N ILE A 4 7.66 -14.25 -10.93
CA ILE A 4 9.11 -14.13 -11.15
C ILE A 4 9.78 -13.57 -9.90
N PHE A 5 11.09 -13.69 -9.84
CA PHE A 5 11.93 -13.03 -8.85
C PHE A 5 12.83 -12.01 -9.54
N ILE A 6 12.87 -10.80 -9.01
CA ILE A 6 13.79 -9.74 -9.43
C ILE A 6 14.74 -9.42 -8.30
N GLN A 7 15.84 -8.73 -8.59
CA GLN A 7 16.75 -8.21 -7.55
C GLN A 7 16.48 -6.73 -7.29
N ASN A 8 16.43 -6.34 -6.03
CA ASN A 8 16.37 -4.94 -5.63
C ASN A 8 17.79 -4.33 -5.59
N ARG A 9 17.90 -3.04 -5.26
CA ARG A 9 19.17 -2.29 -5.14
C ARG A 9 20.15 -2.83 -4.09
N LYS A 10 19.72 -3.79 -3.26
CA LYS A 10 20.50 -4.45 -2.22
C LYS A 10 20.79 -5.91 -2.53
N ASP A 11 20.62 -6.32 -3.80
CA ASP A 11 20.78 -7.70 -4.27
C ASP A 11 19.87 -8.72 -3.57
N GLN A 12 18.75 -8.27 -3.00
CA GLN A 12 17.74 -9.13 -2.39
C GLN A 12 16.64 -9.47 -3.41
N LYS A 13 16.12 -10.69 -3.34
CA LYS A 13 15.04 -11.14 -4.20
C LYS A 13 13.70 -10.54 -3.79
N ILE A 14 12.99 -9.99 -4.76
CA ILE A 14 11.60 -9.57 -4.66
C ILE A 14 10.74 -10.50 -5.50
N SER A 15 9.72 -11.12 -4.88
CA SER A 15 8.71 -11.91 -5.58
C SER A 15 7.69 -11.00 -6.23
N VAL A 16 7.59 -11.06 -7.55
CA VAL A 16 6.68 -10.24 -8.36
C VAL A 16 5.69 -11.15 -9.09
N MET A 17 4.41 -10.80 -9.03
CA MET A 17 3.31 -11.44 -9.75
C MET A 17 2.80 -10.50 -10.83
N ILE A 18 2.74 -10.99 -12.08
CA ILE A 18 2.30 -10.21 -13.23
C ILE A 18 1.11 -10.90 -13.89
N GLU A 19 0.02 -10.17 -14.00
CA GLU A 19 -1.20 -10.60 -14.66
C GLU A 19 -1.42 -9.72 -15.90
N LYS A 20 -0.76 -10.12 -17.03
CA LYS A 20 -0.83 -9.37 -18.28
C LYS A 20 -2.22 -9.40 -18.90
N SER A 21 -2.71 -8.25 -19.32
CA SER A 21 -3.88 -8.14 -20.19
C SER A 21 -3.46 -8.34 -21.66
N LYS A 22 -4.30 -9.05 -22.45
CA LYS A 22 -4.05 -9.19 -23.90
C LYS A 22 -4.25 -7.86 -24.64
N ASP A 23 -5.30 -7.12 -24.25
CA ASP A 23 -5.64 -5.81 -24.81
C ASP A 23 -5.44 -4.76 -23.72
N GLN A 24 -4.17 -4.50 -23.37
CA GLN A 24 -3.82 -3.67 -22.23
C GLN A 24 -4.35 -2.24 -22.39
N LYS A 25 -5.22 -1.83 -21.46
CA LYS A 25 -5.78 -0.48 -21.35
C LYS A 25 -5.08 0.39 -20.33
N GLY A 26 -4.19 -0.18 -19.52
CA GLY A 26 -3.41 0.50 -18.52
C GLY A 26 -2.54 -0.48 -17.73
N LEU A 27 -1.70 0.08 -16.87
CA LEU A 27 -0.83 -0.65 -15.94
C LEU A 27 -1.10 -0.19 -14.52
N VAL A 28 -1.19 -1.13 -13.58
CA VAL A 28 -1.29 -0.82 -12.16
C VAL A 28 -0.29 -1.62 -11.34
N PHE A 29 0.33 -0.95 -10.35
CA PHE A 29 1.11 -1.58 -9.30
C PHE A 29 0.30 -1.57 -8.00
N ILE A 30 0.22 -2.73 -7.34
CA ILE A 30 -0.56 -2.92 -6.11
C ILE A 30 0.38 -3.42 -5.01
N MET A 31 0.39 -2.72 -3.87
CA MET A 31 1.34 -2.93 -2.79
C MET A 31 0.66 -3.25 -1.45
N HIS A 32 1.13 -4.29 -0.76
CA HIS A 32 0.64 -4.70 0.55
C HIS A 32 1.16 -3.80 1.70
N GLY A 33 0.55 -3.95 2.88
CA GLY A 33 0.96 -3.29 4.13
C GLY A 33 2.00 -4.07 4.94
N LEU A 34 2.38 -3.53 6.10
CA LEU A 34 3.39 -4.10 7.00
C LEU A 34 3.07 -5.55 7.41
N GLY A 35 3.97 -6.45 7.03
CA GLY A 35 3.80 -7.89 7.28
C GLY A 35 2.62 -8.50 6.53
N GLY A 36 2.27 -7.90 5.39
CA GLY A 36 1.37 -8.46 4.40
C GLY A 36 2.10 -9.29 3.34
N PHE A 37 1.40 -9.63 2.29
CA PHE A 37 1.90 -10.32 1.10
C PHE A 37 0.96 -10.05 -0.08
N LYS A 38 1.43 -10.25 -1.30
CA LYS A 38 0.75 -9.87 -2.55
C LYS A 38 -0.58 -10.59 -2.84
N GLU A 39 -0.85 -11.72 -2.17
CA GLU A 39 -2.08 -12.49 -2.29
C GLU A 39 -3.10 -12.20 -1.17
N GLN A 40 -2.97 -11.11 -0.43
CA GLN A 40 -3.99 -10.77 0.58
C GLN A 40 -5.35 -10.46 -0.08
N PRO A 41 -6.49 -10.93 0.49
CA PRO A 41 -7.81 -10.85 -0.15
C PRO A 41 -8.21 -9.44 -0.63
N HIS A 42 -7.91 -8.40 0.17
CA HIS A 42 -8.23 -7.03 -0.22
C HIS A 42 -7.37 -6.50 -1.38
N LEU A 43 -6.16 -7.04 -1.60
CA LEU A 43 -5.34 -6.71 -2.77
C LEU A 43 -5.78 -7.53 -3.99
N GLU A 44 -6.21 -8.77 -3.77
CA GLU A 44 -6.73 -9.61 -4.86
C GLU A 44 -7.99 -9.03 -5.46
N ILE A 45 -8.94 -8.56 -4.62
CA ILE A 45 -10.18 -7.97 -5.10
C ILE A 45 -9.94 -6.66 -5.89
N VAL A 46 -8.95 -5.86 -5.49
CA VAL A 46 -8.51 -4.67 -6.25
C VAL A 46 -7.89 -5.10 -7.59
N ALA A 47 -7.01 -6.10 -7.58
CA ALA A 47 -6.42 -6.65 -8.80
C ALA A 47 -7.47 -7.17 -9.77
N GLU A 48 -8.51 -7.85 -9.27
CA GLU A 48 -9.65 -8.28 -10.09
C GLU A 48 -10.39 -7.12 -10.73
N ALA A 49 -10.68 -6.04 -9.98
CA ALA A 49 -11.34 -4.85 -10.52
C ALA A 49 -10.53 -4.22 -11.67
N PHE A 50 -9.21 -4.11 -11.53
CA PHE A 50 -8.34 -3.61 -12.60
C PHE A 50 -8.29 -4.56 -13.80
N LYS A 51 -8.21 -5.87 -13.58
CA LYS A 51 -8.22 -6.88 -14.67
C LYS A 51 -9.53 -6.85 -15.47
N GLU A 52 -10.67 -6.73 -14.80
CA GLU A 52 -11.97 -6.58 -15.45
C GLU A 52 -12.04 -5.34 -16.36
N LYS A 53 -11.25 -4.32 -16.08
CA LYS A 53 -11.11 -3.09 -16.89
C LYS A 53 -9.98 -3.17 -17.94
N GLY A 54 -9.33 -4.34 -18.09
CA GLY A 54 -8.31 -4.58 -19.11
C GLY A 54 -6.91 -4.09 -18.72
N PHE A 55 -6.61 -3.94 -17.45
CA PHE A 55 -5.27 -3.56 -17.00
C PHE A 55 -4.33 -4.75 -16.90
N THR A 56 -3.06 -4.52 -17.18
CA THR A 56 -2.00 -5.36 -16.65
C THR A 56 -1.78 -5.00 -15.19
N VAL A 57 -1.75 -6.02 -14.32
CA VAL A 57 -1.61 -5.85 -12.88
C VAL A 57 -0.28 -6.41 -12.42
N VAL A 58 0.48 -5.62 -11.66
CA VAL A 58 1.72 -6.01 -11.01
C VAL A 58 1.53 -5.95 -9.49
N ARG A 59 1.64 -7.09 -8.83
CA ARG A 59 1.66 -7.23 -7.36
C ARG A 59 2.98 -7.82 -6.93
N PHE A 60 3.49 -7.44 -5.79
CA PHE A 60 4.77 -7.94 -5.31
C PHE A 60 4.81 -8.03 -3.79
N ASP A 61 5.66 -8.92 -3.28
CA ASP A 61 6.04 -8.90 -1.87
C ASP A 61 7.23 -7.97 -1.70
N THR A 62 7.18 -7.07 -0.74
CA THR A 62 8.39 -6.33 -0.34
C THR A 62 9.40 -7.29 0.32
N THR A 63 10.66 -6.92 0.37
CA THR A 63 11.59 -7.59 1.29
C THR A 63 11.16 -7.37 2.74
N ASN A 64 11.63 -8.21 3.64
CA ASN A 64 11.29 -8.15 5.06
C ASN A 64 9.78 -8.26 5.37
N THR A 65 9.10 -9.19 4.71
CA THR A 65 7.68 -9.49 4.93
C THR A 65 7.45 -10.98 5.17
N PHE A 66 6.17 -11.42 5.20
CA PHE A 66 5.79 -12.85 5.31
C PHE A 66 5.52 -13.49 3.93
N GLY A 67 5.80 -12.79 2.84
CA GLY A 67 5.69 -13.30 1.49
C GLY A 67 6.90 -14.15 1.07
N GLU A 68 7.18 -14.18 -0.21
CA GLU A 68 8.22 -15.02 -0.82
C GLU A 68 9.52 -14.24 -1.13
N SER A 69 9.58 -12.95 -0.80
CA SER A 69 10.78 -12.12 -0.94
C SER A 69 11.78 -12.37 0.17
N ASP A 70 13.03 -12.01 -0.06
CA ASP A 70 14.11 -12.15 0.92
C ASP A 70 13.90 -11.27 2.16
N GLY A 71 14.64 -11.61 3.23
CA GLY A 71 14.68 -10.86 4.48
C GLY A 71 13.77 -11.42 5.56
N ASN A 72 13.70 -10.70 6.68
CA ASN A 72 12.92 -11.10 7.86
C ASN A 72 11.96 -9.97 8.23
N TYR A 73 10.72 -10.30 8.56
CA TYR A 73 9.70 -9.33 8.97
C TYR A 73 10.15 -8.40 10.10
N GLU A 74 10.99 -8.90 11.02
CA GLU A 74 11.46 -8.08 12.15
C GLU A 74 12.29 -6.86 11.73
N ASP A 75 12.89 -6.91 10.53
CA ASP A 75 13.73 -5.86 9.94
C ASP A 75 12.96 -4.91 9.01
N ALA A 76 11.65 -5.10 8.85
CA ALA A 76 10.82 -4.24 8.01
C ALA A 76 10.89 -2.77 8.43
N THR A 77 10.97 -1.88 7.44
CA THR A 77 10.92 -0.42 7.62
C THR A 77 10.11 0.21 6.48
N LEU A 78 9.61 1.42 6.68
CA LEU A 78 8.95 2.16 5.61
C LEU A 78 9.92 2.51 4.49
N THR A 79 11.16 2.87 4.82
CA THR A 79 12.23 3.09 3.82
C THR A 79 12.39 1.87 2.92
N ASN A 80 12.48 0.68 3.49
CA ASN A 80 12.61 -0.56 2.73
C ASN A 80 11.39 -0.79 1.79
N TYR A 81 10.17 -0.57 2.28
CA TYR A 81 8.96 -0.71 1.48
C TYR A 81 8.93 0.24 0.28
N TYR A 82 9.31 1.49 0.51
CA TYR A 82 9.37 2.50 -0.54
C TYR A 82 10.48 2.21 -1.58
N GLU A 83 11.67 1.81 -1.12
CA GLU A 83 12.77 1.42 -2.01
C GLU A 83 12.41 0.21 -2.89
N ASP A 84 11.74 -0.80 -2.33
CA ASP A 84 11.29 -1.97 -3.09
C ASP A 84 10.23 -1.60 -4.15
N LEU A 85 9.31 -0.67 -3.85
CA LEU A 85 8.36 -0.13 -4.84
C LEU A 85 9.09 0.55 -6.00
N GLU A 86 10.07 1.42 -5.70
CA GLU A 86 10.87 2.08 -6.74
C GLU A 86 11.62 1.06 -7.62
N ASP A 87 12.20 0.02 -6.99
CA ASP A 87 12.96 -1.01 -7.70
C ASP A 87 12.06 -1.88 -8.58
N VAL A 88 10.85 -2.23 -8.13
CA VAL A 88 9.86 -2.95 -8.94
C VAL A 88 9.40 -2.10 -10.13
N ILE A 89 9.11 -0.82 -9.94
CA ILE A 89 8.71 0.09 -11.04
C ILE A 89 9.88 0.26 -12.03
N LYS A 90 11.10 0.47 -11.52
CA LYS A 90 12.31 0.57 -12.35
C LYS A 90 12.55 -0.69 -13.17
N TRP A 91 12.47 -1.87 -12.55
CA TRP A 91 12.58 -3.12 -13.27
C TRP A 91 11.47 -3.26 -14.33
N SER A 92 10.22 -2.92 -13.95
CA SER A 92 9.08 -3.00 -14.87
C SER A 92 9.29 -2.13 -16.12
N SER A 93 10.00 -1.00 -16.02
CA SER A 93 10.26 -0.10 -17.15
C SER A 93 11.10 -0.73 -18.27
N THR A 94 11.71 -1.89 -18.03
CA THR A 94 12.45 -2.68 -19.04
C THR A 94 11.59 -3.78 -19.69
N GLN A 95 10.31 -3.90 -19.31
CA GLN A 95 9.43 -4.98 -19.75
C GLN A 95 8.46 -4.51 -20.84
N ASP A 96 8.01 -5.46 -21.68
CA ASP A 96 7.09 -5.22 -22.80
C ASP A 96 5.70 -4.71 -22.40
N PHE A 97 5.27 -4.96 -21.17
CA PHE A 97 3.98 -4.50 -20.64
C PHE A 97 4.03 -3.10 -20.02
N TYR A 98 5.21 -2.50 -19.90
CA TYR A 98 5.35 -1.20 -19.24
C TYR A 98 4.65 -0.08 -20.01
N GLN A 99 3.94 0.75 -19.28
CA GLN A 99 3.19 1.89 -19.80
C GLN A 99 3.16 3.03 -18.79
N GLU A 100 3.52 4.24 -19.20
CA GLU A 100 3.31 5.48 -18.45
C GLU A 100 2.24 6.34 -19.14
N PRO A 101 1.45 7.11 -18.38
CA PRO A 101 1.34 7.07 -16.93
C PRO A 101 0.60 5.82 -16.44
N PHE A 102 1.07 5.23 -15.32
CA PHE A 102 0.46 4.05 -14.70
C PHE A 102 -0.36 4.42 -13.45
N TRP A 103 -1.07 3.44 -12.90
CA TRP A 103 -1.85 3.56 -11.67
C TRP A 103 -1.12 2.94 -10.50
N LEU A 104 -1.38 3.48 -9.30
CA LEU A 104 -0.82 2.96 -8.06
C LEU A 104 -1.94 2.67 -7.06
N ASP A 105 -1.87 1.52 -6.42
CA ASP A 105 -2.67 1.15 -5.26
C ASP A 105 -1.78 0.61 -4.15
N GLY A 106 -2.15 0.85 -2.90
CA GLY A 106 -1.41 0.32 -1.77
C GLY A 106 -2.17 0.39 -0.46
N HIS A 107 -1.99 -0.66 0.36
CA HIS A 107 -2.60 -0.77 1.66
C HIS A 107 -1.64 -0.34 2.78
N SER A 108 -2.11 0.46 3.75
CA SER A 108 -1.40 0.76 5.00
C SER A 108 0.01 1.35 4.76
N LEU A 109 1.09 0.60 5.08
CA LEU A 109 2.47 0.99 4.77
C LEU A 109 2.74 1.04 3.27
N GLY A 110 2.10 0.18 2.48
CA GLY A 110 2.09 0.30 1.02
C GLY A 110 1.35 1.55 0.57
N GLY A 111 0.29 1.94 1.27
CA GLY A 111 -0.49 3.15 0.98
C GLY A 111 0.33 4.44 1.09
N ILE A 112 1.14 4.60 2.15
CA ILE A 112 2.06 5.76 2.24
C ILE A 112 3.13 5.67 1.16
N SER A 113 3.67 4.47 0.87
CA SER A 113 4.72 4.29 -0.14
C SER A 113 4.26 4.71 -1.54
N VAL A 114 3.05 4.32 -1.97
CA VAL A 114 2.53 4.71 -3.28
C VAL A 114 2.24 6.22 -3.36
N VAL A 115 1.77 6.84 -2.27
CA VAL A 115 1.57 8.29 -2.24
C VAL A 115 2.90 9.04 -2.29
N MET A 116 3.92 8.61 -1.53
CA MET A 116 5.28 9.18 -1.60
C MET A 116 5.87 9.07 -3.02
N TYR A 117 5.61 7.97 -3.71
CA TYR A 117 6.03 7.84 -5.11
C TYR A 117 5.39 8.91 -5.99
N VAL A 118 4.08 9.14 -5.84
CA VAL A 118 3.37 10.21 -6.58
C VAL A 118 3.93 11.59 -6.24
N GLU A 119 4.22 11.87 -4.98
CA GLU A 119 4.79 13.15 -4.54
C GLU A 119 6.14 13.45 -5.23
N ASN A 120 6.94 12.41 -5.48
CA ASN A 120 8.25 12.51 -6.12
C ASN A 120 8.19 12.44 -7.66
N TYR A 121 7.19 11.74 -8.22
CA TYR A 121 7.08 11.47 -9.66
C TYR A 121 5.63 11.66 -10.16
N PRO A 122 5.02 12.84 -9.99
CA PRO A 122 3.59 13.06 -10.29
C PRO A 122 3.25 12.82 -11.77
N ASP A 123 4.16 13.12 -12.68
CA ASP A 123 3.95 12.97 -14.14
C ASP A 123 3.89 11.51 -14.60
N LYS A 124 4.42 10.58 -13.81
CA LYS A 124 4.42 9.15 -14.11
C LYS A 124 3.13 8.44 -13.70
N VAL A 125 2.29 9.08 -12.87
CA VAL A 125 1.14 8.44 -12.26
C VAL A 125 -0.17 9.03 -12.78
N LYS A 126 -0.99 8.19 -13.39
CA LYS A 126 -2.34 8.53 -13.90
C LYS A 126 -3.33 8.76 -12.77
N ALA A 127 -3.28 7.90 -11.75
CA ALA A 127 -4.18 7.92 -10.59
C ALA A 127 -3.61 7.10 -9.44
N VAL A 128 -3.97 7.41 -8.19
CA VAL A 128 -3.50 6.71 -7.00
C VAL A 128 -4.64 6.40 -6.03
N ALA A 129 -4.65 5.16 -5.52
CA ALA A 129 -5.70 4.66 -4.63
C ALA A 129 -5.13 4.10 -3.32
N PRO A 130 -4.71 4.93 -2.35
CA PRO A 130 -4.25 4.43 -1.06
C PRO A 130 -5.42 3.90 -0.21
N ILE A 131 -5.34 2.63 0.21
CA ILE A 131 -6.29 1.98 1.13
C ILE A 131 -5.72 2.05 2.54
N SER A 132 -6.46 2.68 3.47
CA SER A 132 -6.02 2.83 4.87
C SER A 132 -4.55 3.27 5.01
N PRO A 133 -4.06 4.28 4.26
CA PRO A 133 -2.65 4.65 4.28
C PRO A 133 -2.19 5.14 5.66
N VAL A 134 -0.94 4.88 6.00
CA VAL A 134 -0.25 5.69 7.01
C VAL A 134 -0.09 7.09 6.43
N VAL A 135 -0.64 8.09 7.11
CA VAL A 135 -0.58 9.49 6.62
C VAL A 135 0.72 10.17 7.05
N SER A 136 1.14 9.90 8.28
CA SER A 136 2.33 10.49 8.87
C SER A 136 2.83 9.62 10.01
N GLY A 137 4.14 9.51 10.17
CA GLY A 137 4.75 8.86 11.31
C GLY A 137 4.34 9.54 12.63
N LYS A 138 4.24 10.88 12.64
CA LYS A 138 3.80 11.66 13.80
C LYS A 138 2.36 11.31 14.18
N LEU A 139 1.43 11.33 13.23
CA LEU A 139 0.03 10.95 13.48
C LEU A 139 -0.08 9.48 13.90
N SER A 140 0.69 8.58 13.30
CA SER A 140 0.66 7.17 13.67
C SER A 140 1.13 6.91 15.11
N LYS A 141 1.98 7.77 15.67
CA LYS A 141 2.41 7.71 17.06
C LYS A 141 1.24 7.91 18.05
N GLU A 142 0.23 8.69 17.69
CA GLU A 142 -0.96 8.93 18.52
C GLU A 142 -1.75 7.65 18.80
N ASN A 143 -1.59 6.61 17.97
CA ASN A 143 -2.29 5.33 18.12
C ASN A 143 -1.59 4.37 19.11
N TYR A 144 -0.46 4.77 19.71
CA TYR A 144 0.26 3.96 20.68
C TYR A 144 0.05 4.47 22.11
N ASP A 145 -0.21 3.55 23.05
CA ASP A 145 -0.09 3.87 24.46
C ASP A 145 1.39 4.23 24.78
N PRO A 146 1.65 5.34 25.47
CA PRO A 146 3.01 5.76 25.81
C PRO A 146 3.82 4.70 26.57
N LYS A 147 3.16 3.89 27.43
CA LYS A 147 3.81 2.82 28.21
C LYS A 147 4.23 1.66 27.29
N ASP A 148 3.36 1.28 26.33
CA ASP A 148 3.69 0.24 25.35
C ASP A 148 4.83 0.68 24.42
N LEU A 149 4.83 1.93 24.02
CA LEU A 149 5.91 2.50 23.21
C LEU A 149 7.24 2.51 23.98
N ALA A 150 7.22 2.91 25.25
CA ALA A 150 8.41 2.89 26.11
C ALA A 150 8.92 1.45 26.34
N LYS A 151 8.01 0.48 26.52
CA LYS A 151 8.34 -0.94 26.64
C LYS A 151 8.97 -1.46 25.34
N TRP A 152 8.39 -1.13 24.16
CA TRP A 152 8.94 -1.51 22.87
C TRP A 152 10.34 -0.93 22.67
N LYS A 153 10.54 0.36 22.98
CA LYS A 153 11.86 1.01 22.94
C LYS A 153 12.88 0.32 23.85
N LYS A 154 12.51 0.03 25.11
CA LYS A 154 13.38 -0.62 26.08
C LYS A 154 13.78 -2.05 25.68
N LYS A 155 12.81 -2.85 25.16
CA LYS A 155 13.02 -4.23 24.74
C LYS A 155 13.74 -4.32 23.38
N GLY A 156 13.67 -3.24 22.55
CA GLY A 156 14.20 -3.21 21.19
C GLY A 156 13.28 -3.83 20.15
N TYR A 157 12.27 -4.59 20.56
CA TYR A 157 11.27 -5.21 19.69
C TYR A 157 9.93 -5.38 20.41
N LYS A 158 8.87 -5.53 19.63
CA LYS A 158 7.52 -5.95 20.07
C LYS A 158 7.11 -7.25 19.39
N GLU A 159 6.25 -7.98 20.05
CA GLU A 159 5.66 -9.23 19.55
C GLU A 159 4.13 -9.13 19.58
N LYS A 160 3.48 -9.66 18.54
CA LYS A 160 2.04 -9.75 18.43
C LYS A 160 1.68 -11.00 17.63
N ALA A 161 0.62 -11.71 18.04
CA ALA A 161 0.05 -12.78 17.21
C ALA A 161 -0.38 -12.22 15.84
N SER A 162 -0.10 -12.97 14.78
CA SER A 162 -0.54 -12.60 13.43
C SER A 162 -2.05 -12.80 13.30
N ALA A 163 -2.76 -11.79 12.78
CA ALA A 163 -4.17 -11.93 12.43
C ALA A 163 -4.38 -12.68 11.11
N SER A 164 -3.43 -12.59 10.18
CA SER A 164 -3.50 -13.19 8.84
C SER A 164 -2.84 -14.57 8.72
N LEU A 165 -2.00 -14.96 9.70
CA LEU A 165 -1.27 -16.22 9.71
C LEU A 165 -1.40 -16.87 11.09
N PRO A 166 -2.38 -17.76 11.30
CA PRO A 166 -2.60 -18.42 12.58
C PRO A 166 -1.35 -19.18 13.07
N GLY A 167 -1.02 -19.04 14.37
CA GLY A 167 0.16 -19.67 14.98
C GLY A 167 1.47 -18.92 14.77
N VAL A 168 1.52 -17.88 13.96
CA VAL A 168 2.72 -17.05 13.74
C VAL A 168 2.75 -15.87 14.73
N VAL A 169 3.89 -15.71 15.41
CA VAL A 169 4.18 -14.52 16.23
C VAL A 169 4.99 -13.53 15.40
N LYS A 170 4.41 -12.38 15.15
CA LYS A 170 5.06 -11.25 14.46
C LYS A 170 5.98 -10.53 15.45
N ARG A 171 7.29 -10.61 15.23
CA ARG A 171 8.29 -9.85 15.97
C ARG A 171 8.77 -8.69 15.12
N LEU A 172 8.71 -7.45 15.65
CA LEU A 172 9.08 -6.25 14.92
C LEU A 172 10.05 -5.40 15.74
N LYS A 173 11.20 -5.04 15.19
CA LYS A 173 12.20 -4.20 15.83
C LYS A 173 11.70 -2.77 16.01
N TYR A 174 12.17 -2.08 17.06
CA TYR A 174 11.82 -0.67 17.33
C TYR A 174 12.31 0.28 16.22
N ASN A 175 13.28 -0.18 15.43
CA ASN A 175 13.78 0.57 14.27
C ASN A 175 12.68 0.89 13.25
N GLU A 176 11.68 0.01 13.08
CA GLU A 176 10.52 0.30 12.21
C GLU A 176 9.80 1.59 12.65
N PHE A 177 9.56 1.72 13.97
CA PHE A 177 8.91 2.91 14.51
C PHE A 177 9.76 4.16 14.27
N LEU A 178 11.08 4.11 14.52
CA LEU A 178 11.99 5.24 14.30
C LEU A 178 12.05 5.62 12.82
N ASP A 179 12.12 4.64 11.95
CA ASP A 179 12.17 4.84 10.51
C ASP A 179 10.89 5.53 10.01
N ARG A 180 9.72 5.03 10.40
CA ARG A 180 8.41 5.58 10.01
C ARG A 180 8.23 7.03 10.47
N GLN A 181 8.86 7.47 11.60
CA GLN A 181 8.77 8.86 12.06
C GLN A 181 9.40 9.88 11.10
N LYS A 182 10.20 9.44 10.13
CA LYS A 182 10.84 10.31 9.11
C LYS A 182 9.86 10.77 8.03
N TYR A 183 8.71 10.13 7.89
CA TYR A 183 7.81 10.26 6.75
C TYR A 183 6.50 10.95 7.12
N ASP A 184 6.09 11.87 6.27
CA ASP A 184 4.86 12.65 6.41
C ASP A 184 4.35 13.05 5.00
N LEU A 185 3.15 12.64 4.62
CA LEU A 185 2.55 12.98 3.33
C LEU A 185 2.03 14.41 3.26
N LEU A 186 1.74 15.04 4.40
CA LEU A 186 1.02 16.32 4.42
C LEU A 186 1.79 17.48 3.78
N PRO A 187 3.11 17.60 3.95
CA PRO A 187 3.88 18.72 3.36
C PRO A 187 3.86 18.74 1.82
N GLN A 188 3.77 17.58 1.17
CA GLN A 188 3.80 17.44 -0.27
C GLN A 188 2.46 17.00 -0.88
N ALA A 189 1.38 16.93 -0.09
CA ALA A 189 0.05 16.56 -0.57
C ALA A 189 -0.46 17.45 -1.72
N GLY A 190 0.10 18.65 -1.88
CA GLY A 190 -0.16 19.55 -3.00
C GLY A 190 0.24 18.98 -4.37
N ASN A 191 1.15 18.01 -4.43
CA ASN A 191 1.59 17.34 -5.65
C ASN A 191 0.58 16.30 -6.14
N LEU A 192 -0.42 15.94 -5.34
CA LEU A 192 -1.47 14.97 -5.67
C LEU A 192 -2.55 15.62 -6.56
N THR A 193 -2.20 15.97 -7.79
CA THR A 193 -3.09 16.67 -8.75
C THR A 193 -3.89 15.72 -9.66
N MET A 194 -3.52 14.44 -9.71
CA MET A 194 -4.23 13.37 -10.41
C MET A 194 -5.46 12.89 -9.60
N PRO A 195 -6.31 12.01 -10.16
CA PRO A 195 -7.35 11.35 -9.39
C PRO A 195 -6.81 10.58 -8.18
N VAL A 196 -7.39 10.82 -7.00
CA VAL A 196 -7.03 10.17 -5.73
C VAL A 196 -8.26 9.50 -5.12
N LEU A 197 -8.15 8.20 -4.82
CA LEU A 197 -9.17 7.43 -4.12
C LEU A 197 -8.63 6.96 -2.76
N ILE A 198 -9.19 7.48 -1.67
CA ILE A 198 -8.86 7.00 -0.31
C ILE A 198 -9.99 6.09 0.17
N ILE A 199 -9.66 4.86 0.59
CA ILE A 199 -10.59 3.94 1.25
C ILE A 199 -10.10 3.69 2.66
N VAL A 200 -11.01 3.64 3.64
CA VAL A 200 -10.67 3.33 5.04
C VAL A 200 -11.81 2.60 5.73
N GLY A 201 -11.50 1.66 6.61
CA GLY A 201 -12.49 1.02 7.46
C GLY A 201 -12.97 1.94 8.58
N GLU A 202 -14.27 1.94 8.87
CA GLU A 202 -14.85 2.74 9.96
C GLU A 202 -14.23 2.39 11.33
N LYS A 203 -13.93 1.10 11.55
CA LYS A 203 -13.33 0.57 12.78
C LYS A 203 -11.80 0.44 12.71
N ASP A 204 -11.16 1.10 11.77
CA ASP A 204 -9.70 1.07 11.64
C ASP A 204 -9.04 1.85 12.80
N THR A 205 -8.36 1.13 13.69
CA THR A 205 -7.59 1.69 14.81
C THR A 205 -6.12 1.91 14.49
N SER A 206 -5.62 1.33 13.39
CA SER A 206 -4.21 1.45 12.97
C SER A 206 -3.95 2.74 12.21
N THR A 207 -4.84 3.07 11.28
CA THR A 207 -4.82 4.28 10.45
C THR A 207 -6.21 4.92 10.41
N PRO A 208 -6.69 5.45 11.55
CA PRO A 208 -8.09 5.79 11.76
C PRO A 208 -8.62 6.85 10.79
N VAL A 209 -9.93 6.84 10.58
CA VAL A 209 -10.66 7.76 9.70
C VAL A 209 -10.26 9.23 9.90
N LYS A 210 -9.97 9.64 11.15
CA LYS A 210 -9.54 11.02 11.45
C LYS A 210 -8.25 11.39 10.69
N HIS A 211 -7.28 10.46 10.55
CA HIS A 211 -6.05 10.70 9.81
C HIS A 211 -6.31 10.80 8.29
N GLN A 212 -7.19 9.95 7.77
CA GLN A 212 -7.56 9.96 6.35
C GLN A 212 -8.26 11.26 5.95
N LYS A 213 -9.11 11.79 6.84
CA LYS A 213 -9.75 13.10 6.64
C LYS A 213 -8.75 14.27 6.62
N ILE A 214 -7.64 14.18 7.38
CA ILE A 214 -6.56 15.17 7.34
C ILE A 214 -5.88 15.13 5.96
N LEU A 215 -5.47 13.95 5.49
CA LEU A 215 -4.87 13.79 4.16
C LEU A 215 -5.84 14.25 3.06
N PHE A 216 -7.09 13.80 3.11
CA PHE A 216 -8.12 14.19 2.13
C PHE A 216 -8.29 15.71 2.03
N LYS A 217 -8.24 16.44 3.14
CA LYS A 217 -8.31 17.91 3.13
C LYS A 217 -7.08 18.56 2.53
N ALA A 218 -5.89 17.96 2.73
CA ALA A 218 -4.62 18.49 2.21
C ALA A 218 -4.46 18.32 0.70
N ILE A 219 -5.08 17.29 0.10
CA ILE A 219 -5.05 17.05 -1.35
C ILE A 219 -5.82 18.15 -2.07
N PRO A 220 -5.25 18.78 -3.14
CA PRO A 220 -5.90 19.87 -3.86
C PRO A 220 -7.03 19.38 -4.80
N GLY A 221 -7.81 20.32 -5.29
CA GLY A 221 -8.78 20.07 -6.35
C GLY A 221 -9.98 19.21 -5.96
N ASN A 222 -10.71 18.74 -6.97
CA ASN A 222 -11.96 17.99 -6.83
C ASN A 222 -11.90 16.54 -7.36
N LYS A 223 -10.77 16.11 -7.90
CA LYS A 223 -10.56 14.73 -8.38
C LYS A 223 -10.15 13.79 -7.26
N LYS A 224 -10.77 13.92 -6.09
CA LYS A 224 -10.45 13.11 -4.90
C LYS A 224 -11.72 12.57 -4.25
N GLU A 225 -11.64 11.33 -3.80
CA GLU A 225 -12.74 10.63 -3.13
C GLU A 225 -12.25 10.03 -1.81
N LEU A 226 -13.11 10.00 -0.80
CA LEU A 226 -12.88 9.33 0.48
C LEU A 226 -14.08 8.44 0.78
N HIS A 227 -13.85 7.13 0.79
CA HIS A 227 -14.85 6.13 1.13
C HIS A 227 -14.55 5.52 2.50
N ILE A 228 -15.56 5.48 3.36
CA ILE A 228 -15.47 4.90 4.69
C ILE A 228 -16.33 3.64 4.70
N ILE A 229 -15.70 2.46 4.69
CA ILE A 229 -16.40 1.18 4.68
C ILE A 229 -16.96 0.90 6.08
N LYS A 230 -18.28 0.81 6.16
CA LYS A 230 -19.00 0.64 7.42
C LYS A 230 -18.56 -0.65 8.13
N GLU A 231 -18.36 -0.57 9.46
CA GLU A 231 -17.96 -1.69 10.31
C GLU A 231 -16.62 -2.34 9.98
N ALA A 232 -15.93 -1.95 8.89
CA ALA A 232 -14.70 -2.58 8.46
C ALA A 232 -13.52 -2.26 9.39
N PRO A 233 -12.72 -3.29 9.76
CA PRO A 233 -11.43 -3.10 10.42
C PRO A 233 -10.35 -2.72 9.39
N HIS A 234 -9.11 -2.55 9.86
CA HIS A 234 -7.95 -2.19 9.03
C HIS A 234 -7.69 -3.12 7.82
N THR A 235 -8.00 -4.40 7.92
CA THR A 235 -7.67 -5.42 6.90
C THR A 235 -8.86 -5.91 6.08
N PHE A 236 -10.05 -5.35 6.26
CA PHE A 236 -11.26 -5.65 5.46
C PHE A 236 -11.56 -7.16 5.30
N GLY A 237 -11.58 -7.90 6.41
CA GLY A 237 -11.61 -9.37 6.39
C GLY A 237 -12.94 -10.03 6.02
N GLU A 238 -14.04 -9.28 5.83
CA GLU A 238 -15.36 -9.82 5.51
C GLU A 238 -15.69 -9.66 4.02
N GLU A 239 -16.36 -10.63 3.42
CA GLU A 239 -16.71 -10.64 2.00
C GLU A 239 -17.50 -9.39 1.57
N LYS A 240 -18.42 -8.91 2.41
CA LYS A 240 -19.17 -7.66 2.13
C LYS A 240 -18.26 -6.43 2.00
N HIS A 241 -17.17 -6.35 2.79
CA HIS A 241 -16.21 -5.26 2.70
C HIS A 241 -15.39 -5.36 1.41
N LEU A 242 -14.99 -6.57 1.04
CA LEU A 242 -14.24 -6.83 -0.19
C LEU A 242 -15.08 -6.49 -1.42
N GLN A 243 -16.36 -6.87 -1.43
CA GLN A 243 -17.27 -6.56 -2.54
C GLN A 243 -17.49 -5.04 -2.65
N GLU A 244 -17.69 -4.32 -1.55
CA GLU A 244 -17.83 -2.85 -1.56
C GLU A 244 -16.57 -2.17 -2.10
N ILE A 245 -15.36 -2.64 -1.71
CA ILE A 245 -14.09 -2.16 -2.27
C ILE A 245 -14.06 -2.38 -3.78
N LYS A 246 -14.41 -3.59 -4.26
CA LYS A 246 -14.43 -3.90 -5.69
C LYS A 246 -15.34 -2.95 -6.47
N ASP A 247 -16.56 -2.73 -5.98
CA ASP A 247 -17.55 -1.88 -6.64
C ASP A 247 -17.08 -0.41 -6.73
N ILE A 248 -16.45 0.09 -5.65
CA ILE A 248 -15.83 1.41 -5.63
C ILE A 248 -14.73 1.51 -6.68
N PHE A 249 -13.80 0.53 -6.74
CA PHE A 249 -12.73 0.52 -7.74
C PHE A 249 -13.26 0.43 -9.17
N LEU A 250 -14.22 -0.44 -9.46
CA LEU A 250 -14.82 -0.58 -10.79
C LEU A 250 -15.44 0.75 -11.28
N SER A 251 -16.15 1.46 -10.39
CA SER A 251 -16.73 2.78 -10.68
C SER A 251 -15.65 3.83 -10.90
N TRP A 252 -14.63 3.87 -10.04
CA TRP A 252 -13.54 4.84 -10.09
C TRP A 252 -12.68 4.67 -11.34
N ILE A 253 -12.27 3.42 -11.65
CA ILE A 253 -11.50 3.09 -12.86
C ILE A 253 -12.29 3.51 -14.11
N HIS A 254 -13.61 3.20 -14.18
CA HIS A 254 -14.44 3.58 -15.32
C HIS A 254 -14.45 5.09 -15.53
N ARG A 255 -14.47 5.89 -14.45
CA ARG A 255 -14.52 7.36 -14.52
C ARG A 255 -13.23 7.97 -15.04
N TYR A 256 -12.08 7.42 -14.73
CA TYR A 256 -10.78 8.04 -15.00
C TYR A 256 -9.91 7.32 -16.05
N ASN A 257 -10.37 6.20 -16.61
CA ASN A 257 -9.64 5.46 -17.63
C ASN A 257 -10.15 5.70 -19.07
N ASN A 258 -11.10 6.60 -19.22
CA ASN A 258 -11.62 7.00 -20.53
C ASN A 258 -10.79 8.12 -21.17
#